data_e3c59c8f61307e0e62cd0ecb007d247e
#
_entry.id   e3c59c8f61307e0e62cd0ecb007d247e
#
_cell.length_a   1.000
_cell.length_b   1.000
_cell.length_c   1.000
_cell.angle_alpha   90.00
_cell.angle_beta   90.00
_cell.angle_gamma   90.00
#
_symmetry.space_group_name_H-M   'P 1'
#
loop_
_entity.id
_entity.type
_entity.pdbx_description
1 polymer ?
#
loop_
_entity_poly.entity_id
_entity_poly.type
_entity_poly.pdbx_seq_one_letter_code
_entity_poly.pdbx_strand_id
1 'polypeptide(L)'
;AKEKNLTTVVGALWAPSAGVCWPFAMAVAFAQCAVQNGAEVVTDCRVTGFIKEAGRITAVETSKGLIKAACVINAGGVYADGIARLAGDESFTIHPRRGEYILFDKTAAASLVKGVVFPTPNKKSKGILICTTTHGNTFIGPNAQDMENKEDTTVTLTGMDEIMNSARKLIPNLPMGASITEFAGLRAVSGSGDFVIGASPVAGLFNAAGMQSPGLTAAPAVAEMIVEAVLAYCPAAVKADFKAALPQNPLFHRLSHEEQAKLIEKNRLYGRVICRCETVTEAEIIAAIKAPCGAKTVDGVKRRTRAGMGRCQGGFCGPRVTQILARELGIPVPEVLKERADSHLFYEKNYADEGEA
;
A
#
# COMPACT_ATOMS: atom_id res chain seq x y z
N ALA A 1 13.78 -13.02 28.81
CA ALA A 1 13.83 -12.67 27.37
C ALA A 1 12.45 -12.18 26.91
N LYS A 2 12.39 -11.10 26.10
CA LYS A 2 11.13 -10.55 25.58
C LYS A 2 10.53 -11.42 24.48
N GLU A 3 11.38 -12.06 23.68
CA GLU A 3 11.01 -12.99 22.61
C GLU A 3 11.38 -14.42 23.01
N LYS A 4 10.38 -15.21 23.37
CA LYS A 4 10.59 -16.56 23.97
C LYS A 4 10.87 -17.66 22.91
N ASN A 5 10.47 -17.41 21.67
CA ASN A 5 10.56 -18.41 20.60
C ASN A 5 11.87 -18.34 19.80
N LEU A 6 12.70 -17.33 20.09
CA LEU A 6 14.00 -17.23 19.43
C LEU A 6 14.98 -18.25 20.01
N THR A 7 15.66 -18.94 19.13
CA THR A 7 16.76 -19.87 19.44
C THR A 7 18.08 -19.34 18.90
N THR A 8 19.19 -19.85 19.40
CA THR A 8 20.56 -19.52 18.93
C THR A 8 20.95 -18.03 19.05
N VAL A 9 20.24 -17.24 19.87
CA VAL A 9 20.50 -15.81 20.07
C VAL A 9 21.30 -15.62 21.35
N VAL A 10 22.53 -15.10 21.22
CA VAL A 10 23.41 -14.77 22.38
C VAL A 10 23.17 -13.39 22.95
N GLY A 11 22.59 -12.46 22.15
CA GLY A 11 22.26 -11.10 22.54
C GLY A 11 21.49 -10.39 21.45
N ALA A 12 20.87 -9.26 21.79
CA ALA A 12 20.14 -8.41 20.83
C ALA A 12 20.17 -6.94 21.24
N LEU A 13 20.13 -6.06 20.26
CA LEU A 13 19.86 -4.64 20.45
C LEU A 13 18.34 -4.44 20.51
N TRP A 14 17.86 -3.75 21.52
CA TRP A 14 16.45 -3.43 21.70
C TRP A 14 16.19 -1.94 21.43
N ALA A 15 15.25 -1.63 20.53
CA ALA A 15 14.79 -0.29 20.20
C ALA A 15 13.36 -0.09 20.74
N PRO A 16 13.18 0.43 21.96
CA PRO A 16 11.86 0.54 22.61
C PRO A 16 10.93 1.58 21.97
N SER A 17 11.48 2.57 21.27
CA SER A 17 10.74 3.63 20.59
C SER A 17 10.28 3.25 19.17
N ALA A 18 10.74 2.10 18.65
CA ALA A 18 10.31 1.62 17.34
C ALA A 18 8.90 1.02 17.42
N GLY A 19 8.16 1.10 16.31
CA GLY A 19 6.81 0.57 16.22
C GLY A 19 6.51 0.02 14.82
N VAL A 20 5.31 -0.52 14.67
CA VAL A 20 4.76 -0.96 13.39
C VAL A 20 3.53 -0.13 13.05
N CYS A 21 3.35 0.19 11.78
CA CYS A 21 2.16 0.86 11.28
C CYS A 21 1.50 0.02 10.19
N TRP A 22 0.25 0.33 9.91
CA TRP A 22 -0.45 -0.20 8.76
C TRP A 22 -0.21 0.72 7.54
N PRO A 23 0.63 0.33 6.56
CA PRO A 23 1.08 1.24 5.49
C PRO A 23 -0.07 1.74 4.62
N PHE A 24 -1.07 0.90 4.33
CA PHE A 24 -2.24 1.32 3.55
C PHE A 24 -3.03 2.42 4.25
N ALA A 25 -3.29 2.30 5.55
CA ALA A 25 -4.03 3.32 6.29
C ALA A 25 -3.29 4.66 6.31
N MET A 26 -1.96 4.63 6.46
CA MET A 26 -1.14 5.83 6.43
C MET A 26 -1.20 6.53 5.07
N ALA A 27 -0.99 5.80 3.96
CA ALA A 27 -1.04 6.36 2.62
C ALA A 27 -2.44 6.89 2.26
N VAL A 28 -3.50 6.13 2.60
CA VAL A 28 -4.89 6.55 2.38
C VAL A 28 -5.23 7.81 3.19
N ALA A 29 -4.79 7.89 4.45
CA ALA A 29 -5.06 9.05 5.30
C ALA A 29 -4.41 10.33 4.74
N PHE A 30 -3.16 10.27 4.26
CA PHE A 30 -2.53 11.41 3.60
C PHE A 30 -3.30 11.85 2.35
N ALA A 31 -3.70 10.90 1.49
CA ALA A 31 -4.48 11.21 0.30
C ALA A 31 -5.85 11.81 0.64
N GLN A 32 -6.56 11.26 1.64
CA GLN A 32 -7.83 11.80 2.11
C GLN A 32 -7.69 13.21 2.68
N CYS A 33 -6.63 13.45 3.47
CA CYS A 33 -6.33 14.78 4.00
C CYS A 33 -6.05 15.77 2.87
N ALA A 34 -5.28 15.39 1.85
CA ALA A 34 -5.06 16.24 0.68
C ALA A 34 -6.37 16.56 -0.06
N VAL A 35 -7.23 15.56 -0.30
CA VAL A 35 -8.51 15.75 -1.01
C VAL A 35 -9.47 16.64 -0.22
N GLN A 36 -9.60 16.47 1.10
CA GLN A 36 -10.47 17.35 1.89
C GLN A 36 -9.96 18.81 1.93
N ASN A 37 -8.70 19.04 1.56
CA ASN A 37 -8.08 20.35 1.43
C ASN A 37 -7.99 20.84 -0.03
N GLY A 38 -8.70 20.19 -0.96
CA GLY A 38 -8.88 20.63 -2.34
C GLY A 38 -7.92 20.05 -3.35
N ALA A 39 -7.09 19.05 -2.98
CA ALA A 39 -6.33 18.28 -3.96
C ALA A 39 -7.25 17.30 -4.72
N GLU A 40 -6.88 16.98 -5.95
CA GLU A 40 -7.56 15.96 -6.76
C GLU A 40 -6.68 14.71 -6.86
N VAL A 41 -7.30 13.53 -6.74
CA VAL A 41 -6.68 12.23 -6.98
C VAL A 41 -7.29 11.63 -8.24
N VAL A 42 -6.51 11.59 -9.31
CA VAL A 42 -6.93 11.02 -10.61
C VAL A 42 -6.22 9.69 -10.80
N THR A 43 -6.97 8.60 -10.66
CA THR A 43 -6.49 7.23 -10.92
C THR A 43 -6.51 6.91 -12.42
N ASP A 44 -5.78 5.87 -12.83
CA ASP A 44 -5.69 5.43 -14.25
C ASP A 44 -5.30 6.58 -15.19
N CYS A 45 -4.41 7.46 -14.72
CA CYS A 45 -3.94 8.64 -15.41
C CYS A 45 -2.41 8.55 -15.56
N ARG A 46 -1.97 7.92 -16.64
CA ARG A 46 -0.54 7.73 -16.92
C ARG A 46 0.06 8.99 -17.48
N VAL A 47 1.20 9.44 -16.94
CA VAL A 47 2.01 10.50 -17.53
C VAL A 47 2.69 9.95 -18.77
N THR A 48 2.55 10.66 -19.92
CA THR A 48 3.09 10.26 -21.22
C THR A 48 4.10 11.25 -21.78
N GLY A 49 4.15 12.48 -21.23
CA GLY A 49 5.09 13.50 -21.67
C GLY A 49 4.97 14.81 -20.88
N PHE A 50 5.73 15.81 -21.31
CA PHE A 50 5.75 17.13 -20.73
C PHE A 50 5.80 18.21 -21.80
N ILE A 51 5.02 19.28 -21.64
CA ILE A 51 5.14 20.49 -22.44
C ILE A 51 6.07 21.47 -21.72
N LYS A 52 7.00 22.03 -22.48
CA LYS A 52 7.97 23.02 -21.98
C LYS A 52 7.88 24.31 -22.78
N GLU A 53 7.95 25.43 -22.08
CA GLU A 53 8.06 26.76 -22.66
C GLU A 53 9.27 27.47 -22.03
N ALA A 54 10.15 28.04 -22.82
CA ALA A 54 11.39 28.66 -22.38
C ALA A 54 12.23 27.77 -21.43
N GLY A 55 12.27 26.45 -21.71
CA GLY A 55 13.06 25.48 -20.94
C GLY A 55 12.45 25.00 -19.61
N ARG A 56 11.26 25.49 -19.23
CA ARG A 56 10.53 25.08 -18.02
C ARG A 56 9.27 24.28 -18.34
N ILE A 57 8.91 23.33 -17.49
CA ILE A 57 7.66 22.59 -17.61
C ILE A 57 6.47 23.54 -17.35
N THR A 58 5.47 23.51 -18.25
CA THR A 58 4.21 24.26 -18.14
C THR A 58 3.00 23.36 -18.14
N ALA A 59 3.12 22.11 -18.60
CA ALA A 59 2.04 21.13 -18.56
C ALA A 59 2.58 19.69 -18.56
N VAL A 60 1.74 18.77 -18.11
CA VAL A 60 1.94 17.32 -18.13
C VAL A 60 0.96 16.70 -19.14
N GLU A 61 1.48 15.93 -20.08
CA GLU A 61 0.66 15.09 -20.97
C GLU A 61 0.31 13.79 -20.27
N THR A 62 -0.94 13.40 -20.30
CA THR A 62 -1.42 12.19 -19.65
C THR A 62 -2.34 11.38 -20.56
N SER A 63 -2.60 10.12 -20.21
CA SER A 63 -3.59 9.26 -20.87
C SER A 63 -5.03 9.81 -20.81
N LYS A 64 -5.29 10.83 -19.98
CA LYS A 64 -6.59 11.48 -19.82
C LYS A 64 -6.63 12.93 -20.29
N GLY A 65 -5.58 13.37 -20.97
CA GLY A 65 -5.46 14.73 -21.48
C GLY A 65 -4.36 15.54 -20.83
N LEU A 66 -4.35 16.83 -21.11
CA LEU A 66 -3.32 17.77 -20.69
C LEU A 66 -3.65 18.38 -19.33
N ILE A 67 -2.68 18.41 -18.43
CA ILE A 67 -2.78 19.05 -17.12
C ILE A 67 -1.76 20.18 -17.07
N LYS A 68 -2.23 21.44 -16.99
CA LYS A 68 -1.36 22.60 -16.78
C LYS A 68 -0.83 22.60 -15.36
N ALA A 69 0.45 22.83 -15.18
CA ALA A 69 1.11 22.81 -13.88
C ALA A 69 2.25 23.85 -13.83
N ALA A 70 2.34 24.59 -12.72
CA ALA A 70 3.45 25.49 -12.47
C ALA A 70 4.76 24.74 -12.13
N CYS A 71 4.61 23.58 -11.51
CA CYS A 71 5.69 22.62 -11.20
C CYS A 71 5.13 21.22 -11.09
N VAL A 72 5.98 20.22 -11.19
CA VAL A 72 5.65 18.80 -11.10
C VAL A 72 6.55 18.10 -10.09
N ILE A 73 5.97 17.27 -9.24
CA ILE A 73 6.70 16.40 -8.32
C ILE A 73 6.62 14.98 -8.85
N ASN A 74 7.76 14.42 -9.20
CA ASN A 74 7.90 13.04 -9.64
C ASN A 74 8.09 12.13 -8.42
N ALA A 75 7.04 11.46 -8.00
CA ALA A 75 7.05 10.43 -6.96
C ALA A 75 6.69 9.05 -7.55
N GLY A 76 7.15 8.75 -8.75
CA GLY A 76 6.73 7.61 -9.58
C GLY A 76 7.28 6.25 -9.15
N GLY A 77 7.92 6.14 -7.96
CA GLY A 77 8.42 4.87 -7.43
C GLY A 77 9.40 4.19 -8.38
N VAL A 78 9.15 2.94 -8.76
CA VAL A 78 10.02 2.19 -9.69
C VAL A 78 10.08 2.79 -11.10
N TYR A 79 9.15 3.67 -11.46
CA TYR A 79 9.09 4.34 -12.76
C TYR A 79 9.65 5.77 -12.75
N ALA A 80 10.15 6.26 -11.60
CA ALA A 80 10.56 7.65 -11.46
C ALA A 80 11.63 8.08 -12.46
N ASP A 81 12.61 7.24 -12.77
CA ASP A 81 13.62 7.50 -13.81
C ASP A 81 13.03 7.58 -15.22
N GLY A 82 12.03 6.73 -15.52
CA GLY A 82 11.29 6.80 -16.79
C GLY A 82 10.53 8.12 -16.95
N ILE A 83 9.84 8.56 -15.89
CA ILE A 83 9.14 9.85 -15.86
C ILE A 83 10.13 11.01 -16.00
N ALA A 84 11.26 10.96 -15.31
CA ALA A 84 12.31 11.99 -15.41
C ALA A 84 12.86 12.08 -16.84
N ARG A 85 13.12 10.94 -17.50
CA ARG A 85 13.57 10.90 -18.91
C ARG A 85 12.55 11.50 -19.88
N LEU A 86 11.24 11.31 -19.68
CA LEU A 86 10.21 11.99 -20.48
C LEU A 86 10.34 13.53 -20.41
N ALA A 87 10.83 14.03 -19.28
CA ALA A 87 11.13 15.45 -19.12
C ALA A 87 12.56 15.84 -19.58
N GLY A 88 13.38 14.88 -20.00
CA GLY A 88 14.79 15.11 -20.39
C GLY A 88 15.77 15.15 -19.21
N ASP A 89 15.40 14.59 -18.08
CA ASP A 89 16.29 14.38 -16.93
C ASP A 89 16.80 12.93 -16.93
N GLU A 90 18.09 12.75 -17.20
CA GLU A 90 18.79 11.47 -17.21
C GLU A 90 19.77 11.31 -16.03
N SER A 91 19.62 12.14 -15.00
CA SER A 91 20.59 12.24 -13.90
C SER A 91 20.61 11.01 -12.97
N PHE A 92 19.57 10.17 -13.02
CA PHE A 92 19.50 8.96 -12.19
C PHE A 92 18.80 7.81 -12.89
N THR A 93 19.01 6.61 -12.35
CA THR A 93 18.32 5.36 -12.76
C THR A 93 17.70 4.70 -11.56
N ILE A 94 16.61 3.95 -11.79
CA ILE A 94 15.93 3.14 -10.77
C ILE A 94 15.95 1.68 -11.17
N HIS A 95 16.48 0.84 -10.29
CA HIS A 95 16.50 -0.60 -10.40
C HIS A 95 15.46 -1.21 -9.46
N PRO A 96 14.55 -2.07 -9.94
CA PRO A 96 13.60 -2.75 -9.07
C PRO A 96 14.33 -3.83 -8.27
N ARG A 97 14.07 -3.88 -6.95
CA ARG A 97 14.52 -4.96 -6.09
C ARG A 97 13.31 -5.63 -5.46
N ARG A 98 13.03 -6.86 -5.89
CA ARG A 98 11.91 -7.66 -5.40
C ARG A 98 12.17 -8.15 -3.98
N GLY A 99 11.13 -8.10 -3.15
CA GLY A 99 11.08 -8.74 -1.84
C GLY A 99 9.83 -9.56 -1.73
N GLU A 100 9.98 -10.83 -1.43
CA GLU A 100 8.91 -11.81 -1.28
C GLU A 100 8.63 -12.05 0.19
N TYR A 101 7.38 -12.41 0.54
CA TYR A 101 6.90 -12.55 1.90
C TYR A 101 5.95 -13.71 2.04
N ILE A 102 5.92 -14.32 3.23
CA ILE A 102 4.91 -15.28 3.67
C ILE A 102 4.15 -14.68 4.84
N LEU A 103 2.82 -14.62 4.76
CA LEU A 103 1.93 -14.12 5.81
C LEU A 103 1.22 -15.28 6.51
N PHE A 104 1.23 -15.27 7.84
CA PHE A 104 0.57 -16.26 8.68
C PHE A 104 -0.74 -15.75 9.27
N ASP A 105 -1.68 -16.67 9.50
CA ASP A 105 -2.93 -16.40 10.21
C ASP A 105 -2.64 -15.91 11.64
N LYS A 106 -3.38 -14.89 12.06
CA LYS A 106 -3.22 -14.27 13.37
C LYS A 106 -3.48 -15.22 14.55
N THR A 107 -4.32 -16.23 14.39
CA THR A 107 -4.64 -17.18 15.47
C THR A 107 -3.50 -18.15 15.77
N ALA A 108 -2.76 -18.56 14.75
CA ALA A 108 -1.64 -19.51 14.92
C ALA A 108 -0.30 -18.82 15.16
N ALA A 109 -0.15 -17.57 14.70
CA ALA A 109 1.12 -16.87 14.69
C ALA A 109 1.21 -15.70 15.68
N ALA A 110 0.13 -15.35 16.39
CA ALA A 110 0.09 -14.22 17.36
C ALA A 110 1.14 -14.29 18.47
N SER A 111 1.64 -15.48 18.75
CA SER A 111 2.64 -15.72 19.81
C SER A 111 4.07 -15.91 19.30
N LEU A 112 4.30 -15.88 17.98
CA LEU A 112 5.63 -16.15 17.41
C LEU A 112 6.65 -15.10 17.85
N VAL A 113 6.35 -13.83 17.62
CA VAL A 113 7.13 -12.67 18.09
C VAL A 113 6.20 -11.56 18.54
N LYS A 114 6.67 -10.69 19.41
CA LYS A 114 5.92 -9.52 19.91
C LYS A 114 6.18 -8.24 19.12
N GLY A 115 7.25 -8.22 18.34
CA GLY A 115 7.67 -7.05 17.60
C GLY A 115 8.27 -7.41 16.27
N VAL A 116 9.26 -6.63 15.84
CA VAL A 116 10.04 -6.87 14.62
C VAL A 116 11.39 -7.43 15.01
N VAL A 117 11.69 -8.63 14.55
CA VAL A 117 12.97 -9.30 14.80
C VAL A 117 13.80 -9.24 13.53
N PHE A 118 14.96 -8.61 13.65
CA PHE A 118 15.98 -8.55 12.59
C PHE A 118 17.08 -9.55 12.94
N PRO A 119 17.53 -10.41 11.99
CA PRO A 119 18.79 -11.11 12.13
C PRO A 119 19.97 -10.13 11.98
N THR A 120 21.17 -10.63 12.17
CA THR A 120 22.38 -9.86 11.82
C THR A 120 22.37 -9.55 10.32
N PRO A 121 22.54 -8.27 9.92
CA PRO A 121 22.50 -7.89 8.50
C PRO A 121 23.65 -8.52 7.73
N ASN A 122 23.43 -8.76 6.44
CA ASN A 122 24.43 -9.22 5.50
C ASN A 122 24.76 -8.10 4.47
N LYS A 123 25.72 -8.35 3.57
CA LYS A 123 26.16 -7.36 2.56
C LYS A 123 25.04 -6.92 1.59
N LYS A 124 23.99 -7.74 1.38
CA LYS A 124 22.93 -7.48 0.41
C LYS A 124 21.66 -6.91 1.05
N SER A 125 21.39 -7.24 2.32
CA SER A 125 20.11 -6.89 2.96
C SER A 125 20.22 -6.86 4.49
N LYS A 126 19.15 -6.35 5.12
CA LYS A 126 18.94 -6.42 6.57
C LYS A 126 18.62 -7.84 7.07
N GLY A 127 18.62 -8.85 6.16
CA GLY A 127 18.21 -10.22 6.42
C GLY A 127 16.69 -10.43 6.35
N ILE A 128 16.27 -11.69 6.52
CA ILE A 128 14.86 -12.08 6.56
C ILE A 128 14.29 -11.74 7.94
N LEU A 129 13.31 -10.85 7.98
CA LEU A 129 12.66 -10.42 9.21
C LEU A 129 11.54 -11.39 9.61
N ILE A 130 11.24 -11.42 10.91
CA ILE A 130 10.00 -11.96 11.45
C ILE A 130 9.29 -10.81 12.14
N CYS A 131 8.09 -10.46 11.68
CA CYS A 131 7.41 -9.25 12.10
C CYS A 131 5.93 -9.49 12.40
N THR A 132 5.48 -9.00 13.54
CA THR A 132 4.05 -8.92 13.88
C THR A 132 3.46 -7.65 13.28
N THR A 133 2.28 -7.78 12.67
CA THR A 133 1.52 -6.64 12.13
C THR A 133 0.67 -5.98 13.21
N THR A 134 0.17 -4.78 12.92
CA THR A 134 -0.78 -4.05 13.82
C THR A 134 -2.09 -4.80 14.07
N HIS A 135 -2.38 -5.87 13.31
CA HIS A 135 -3.61 -6.65 13.37
C HIS A 135 -3.38 -8.08 13.90
N GLY A 136 -2.16 -8.36 14.40
CA GLY A 136 -1.82 -9.64 15.05
C GLY A 136 -1.41 -10.76 14.09
N ASN A 137 -1.36 -10.51 12.78
CA ASN A 137 -0.71 -11.45 11.85
C ASN A 137 0.80 -11.39 12.03
N THR A 138 1.49 -12.46 11.71
CA THR A 138 2.96 -12.46 11.57
C THR A 138 3.32 -12.71 10.13
N PHE A 139 4.34 -12.03 9.63
CA PHE A 139 4.94 -12.33 8.34
C PHE A 139 6.45 -12.60 8.48
N ILE A 140 6.99 -13.37 7.54
CA ILE A 140 8.42 -13.59 7.37
C ILE A 140 8.84 -13.06 5.99
N GLY A 141 10.03 -12.49 5.93
CA GLY A 141 10.52 -11.78 4.74
C GLY A 141 10.95 -10.35 5.07
N PRO A 142 11.35 -9.57 4.06
CA PRO A 142 11.53 -9.98 2.69
C PRO A 142 12.91 -10.59 2.42
N ASN A 143 13.02 -11.33 1.33
CA ASN A 143 14.30 -11.53 0.66
C ASN A 143 14.70 -10.30 -0.18
N ALA A 144 15.76 -10.37 -0.97
CA ALA A 144 16.23 -9.24 -1.79
C ALA A 144 16.82 -9.76 -3.10
N GLN A 145 16.05 -9.61 -4.17
CA GLN A 145 16.43 -10.02 -5.51
C GLN A 145 16.37 -8.83 -6.46
N ASP A 146 17.51 -8.50 -7.07
CA ASP A 146 17.57 -7.45 -8.10
C ASP A 146 16.89 -7.95 -9.37
N MET A 147 16.05 -7.10 -9.97
CA MET A 147 15.22 -7.40 -11.13
C MET A 147 15.46 -6.40 -12.24
N GLU A 148 15.21 -6.79 -13.48
CA GLU A 148 15.18 -5.86 -14.61
C GLU A 148 13.75 -5.38 -14.90
N ASN A 149 12.78 -6.31 -14.79
CA ASN A 149 11.37 -5.99 -15.04
C ASN A 149 10.76 -5.24 -13.84
N LYS A 150 10.31 -4.03 -14.08
CA LYS A 150 9.68 -3.14 -13.08
C LYS A 150 8.24 -3.54 -12.72
N GLU A 151 7.71 -4.61 -13.30
CA GLU A 151 6.36 -5.12 -13.03
C GLU A 151 6.35 -6.55 -12.46
N ASP A 152 7.50 -7.22 -12.38
CA ASP A 152 7.58 -8.60 -11.91
C ASP A 152 7.47 -8.69 -10.37
N THR A 153 6.25 -8.94 -9.91
CA THR A 153 5.92 -9.24 -8.52
C THR A 153 5.62 -10.73 -8.29
N THR A 154 6.16 -11.61 -9.13
CA THR A 154 6.00 -13.06 -9.00
C THR A 154 6.66 -13.55 -7.73
N VAL A 155 5.98 -14.44 -7.01
CA VAL A 155 6.52 -15.21 -5.89
C VAL A 155 7.14 -16.49 -6.45
N THR A 156 8.35 -16.82 -6.00
CA THR A 156 9.14 -17.95 -6.53
C THR A 156 9.40 -19.02 -5.47
N LEU A 157 9.48 -20.30 -5.88
CA LEU A 157 9.83 -21.38 -4.96
C LEU A 157 11.19 -21.16 -4.30
N THR A 158 12.18 -20.71 -5.06
CA THR A 158 13.52 -20.42 -4.54
C THR A 158 13.51 -19.28 -3.50
N GLY A 159 12.69 -18.24 -3.73
CA GLY A 159 12.51 -17.15 -2.77
C GLY A 159 11.81 -17.62 -1.50
N MET A 160 10.79 -18.46 -1.62
CA MET A 160 10.10 -19.05 -0.48
C MET A 160 11.04 -19.95 0.34
N ASP A 161 11.84 -20.80 -0.30
CA ASP A 161 12.83 -21.63 0.37
C ASP A 161 13.89 -20.81 1.11
N GLU A 162 14.38 -19.73 0.49
CA GLU A 162 15.32 -18.79 1.12
C GLU A 162 14.71 -18.18 2.40
N ILE A 163 13.46 -17.70 2.31
CA ILE A 163 12.74 -17.07 3.42
C ILE A 163 12.52 -18.08 4.55
N MET A 164 11.99 -19.25 4.24
CA MET A 164 11.73 -20.31 5.23
C MET A 164 12.99 -20.77 5.93
N ASN A 165 14.05 -21.08 5.17
CA ASN A 165 15.31 -21.57 5.71
C ASN A 165 16.01 -20.52 6.59
N SER A 166 15.91 -19.25 6.22
CA SER A 166 16.48 -18.15 7.01
C SER A 166 15.68 -17.89 8.30
N ALA A 167 14.36 -17.89 8.21
CA ALA A 167 13.50 -17.66 9.38
C ALA A 167 13.58 -18.82 10.39
N ARG A 168 13.72 -20.07 9.93
CA ARG A 168 13.90 -21.25 10.79
C ARG A 168 15.20 -21.22 11.60
N LYS A 169 16.21 -20.49 11.18
CA LYS A 169 17.42 -20.29 11.99
C LYS A 169 17.15 -19.51 13.27
N LEU A 170 16.12 -18.64 13.26
CA LEU A 170 15.70 -17.85 14.42
C LEU A 170 14.57 -18.55 15.18
N ILE A 171 13.58 -19.10 14.47
CA ILE A 171 12.42 -19.82 15.03
C ILE A 171 12.27 -21.14 14.29
N PRO A 172 12.84 -22.26 14.82
CA PRO A 172 12.81 -23.57 14.14
C PRO A 172 11.39 -24.07 13.83
N ASN A 173 10.45 -23.85 14.76
CA ASN A 173 9.08 -24.37 14.66
C ASN A 173 8.12 -23.30 14.11
N LEU A 174 8.33 -22.88 12.85
CA LEU A 174 7.39 -22.00 12.16
C LEU A 174 6.08 -22.75 11.83
N PRO A 175 4.91 -22.16 12.08
CA PRO A 175 3.62 -22.79 11.80
C PRO A 175 3.26 -22.69 10.30
N MET A 176 4.00 -23.38 9.43
CA MET A 176 3.85 -23.28 7.98
C MET A 176 2.45 -23.61 7.49
N GLY A 177 1.74 -24.55 8.17
CA GLY A 177 0.34 -24.86 7.86
C GLY A 177 -0.65 -23.74 8.16
N ALA A 178 -0.20 -22.65 8.79
CA ALA A 178 -0.99 -21.44 9.04
C ALA A 178 -0.64 -20.30 8.08
N SER A 179 0.16 -20.53 7.04
CA SER A 179 0.33 -19.58 5.93
C SER A 179 -1.02 -19.34 5.26
N ILE A 180 -1.36 -18.07 5.04
CA ILE A 180 -2.63 -17.68 4.41
C ILE A 180 -2.43 -17.02 3.06
N THR A 181 -1.27 -16.45 2.79
CA THR A 181 -0.90 -15.88 1.49
C THR A 181 0.59 -15.62 1.42
N GLU A 182 1.08 -15.62 0.19
CA GLU A 182 2.39 -15.13 -0.20
C GLU A 182 2.21 -13.90 -1.10
N PHE A 183 3.17 -12.99 -1.07
CA PHE A 183 3.17 -11.81 -1.94
C PHE A 183 4.59 -11.28 -2.14
N ALA A 184 4.75 -10.48 -3.18
CA ALA A 184 5.99 -9.77 -3.44
C ALA A 184 5.73 -8.29 -3.74
N GLY A 185 6.77 -7.49 -3.56
CA GLY A 185 6.77 -6.07 -3.92
C GLY A 185 8.13 -5.61 -4.40
N LEU A 186 8.15 -4.55 -5.19
CA LEU A 186 9.36 -3.98 -5.78
C LEU A 186 9.79 -2.72 -5.02
N ARG A 187 11.04 -2.70 -4.58
CA ARG A 187 11.68 -1.52 -4.01
C ARG A 187 12.33 -0.73 -5.13
N ALA A 188 12.14 0.58 -5.14
CA ALA A 188 12.77 1.50 -6.08
C ALA A 188 14.19 1.84 -5.58
N VAL A 189 15.19 1.14 -6.06
CA VAL A 189 16.59 1.37 -5.68
C VAL A 189 17.24 2.30 -6.70
N SER A 190 17.77 3.45 -6.25
CA SER A 190 18.51 4.33 -7.15
C SER A 190 19.90 3.77 -7.47
N GLY A 191 20.44 4.12 -8.63
CA GLY A 191 21.79 3.74 -9.04
C GLY A 191 22.88 4.24 -8.09
N SER A 192 22.63 5.35 -7.38
CA SER A 192 23.53 5.87 -6.34
C SER A 192 23.44 5.12 -5.01
N GLY A 193 22.38 4.33 -4.81
CA GLY A 193 22.06 3.65 -3.55
C GLY A 193 21.41 4.53 -2.50
N ASP A 194 21.30 5.84 -2.72
CA ASP A 194 20.65 6.82 -1.84
C ASP A 194 19.38 7.39 -2.48
N PHE A 195 18.60 8.15 -1.72
CA PHE A 195 17.41 8.84 -2.19
C PHE A 195 17.74 9.93 -3.20
N VAL A 196 16.88 10.15 -4.17
CA VAL A 196 16.95 11.25 -5.14
C VAL A 196 15.84 12.23 -4.78
N ILE A 197 16.20 13.29 -4.05
CA ILE A 197 15.23 14.26 -3.49
C ILE A 197 15.63 15.67 -3.89
N GLY A 198 14.65 16.47 -4.37
CA GLY A 198 14.81 17.88 -4.66
C GLY A 198 14.62 18.25 -6.11
N ALA A 199 15.15 19.43 -6.50
CA ALA A 199 15.01 19.95 -7.86
C ALA A 199 15.77 19.10 -8.88
N SER A 200 15.10 18.79 -9.99
CA SER A 200 15.69 18.20 -11.19
C SER A 200 16.55 19.26 -11.94
N PRO A 201 17.52 18.84 -12.79
CA PRO A 201 18.13 19.74 -13.78
C PRO A 201 17.10 20.38 -14.74
N VAL A 202 15.93 19.80 -14.87
CA VAL A 202 14.81 20.34 -15.70
C VAL A 202 13.97 21.30 -14.87
N ALA A 203 13.91 22.55 -15.26
CA ALA A 203 13.18 23.58 -14.52
C ALA A 203 11.69 23.25 -14.39
N GLY A 204 11.18 23.30 -13.17
CA GLY A 204 9.81 22.97 -12.83
C GLY A 204 9.56 21.49 -12.51
N LEU A 205 10.59 20.62 -12.55
CA LEU A 205 10.51 19.23 -12.09
C LEU A 205 11.24 19.06 -10.76
N PHE A 206 10.62 18.31 -9.85
CA PHE A 206 11.19 17.90 -8.56
C PHE A 206 11.10 16.41 -8.42
N ASN A 207 12.14 15.76 -7.91
CA ASN A 207 12.18 14.31 -7.73
C ASN A 207 12.04 13.93 -6.26
N ALA A 208 11.19 12.93 -5.98
CA ALA A 208 11.08 12.21 -4.73
C ALA A 208 11.18 10.71 -5.07
N ALA A 209 12.39 10.26 -5.41
CA ALA A 209 12.65 8.97 -6.04
C ALA A 209 13.73 8.16 -5.30
N GLY A 210 13.89 6.88 -5.66
CA GLY A 210 14.89 6.00 -5.07
C GLY A 210 14.65 5.62 -3.61
N MET A 211 13.46 5.90 -3.10
CA MET A 211 13.08 5.66 -1.71
C MET A 211 12.69 4.20 -1.48
N GLN A 212 13.66 3.32 -1.47
CA GLN A 212 13.47 1.92 -1.14
C GLN A 212 12.99 1.74 0.33
N SER A 213 13.48 0.81 1.10
CA SER A 213 13.29 0.74 2.55
C SER A 213 14.35 1.64 3.23
N PRO A 214 13.99 2.66 4.01
CA PRO A 214 12.75 2.92 4.77
C PRO A 214 11.83 4.03 4.18
N GLY A 215 11.51 3.99 2.92
CA GLY A 215 10.78 5.04 2.21
C GLY A 215 9.50 5.52 2.90
N LEU A 216 8.63 4.60 3.35
CA LEU A 216 7.38 4.99 4.01
C LEU A 216 7.62 5.78 5.31
N THR A 217 8.61 5.35 6.11
CA THR A 217 8.96 6.02 7.37
C THR A 217 9.58 7.40 7.10
N ALA A 218 10.37 7.54 6.04
CA ALA A 218 11.02 8.78 5.64
C ALA A 218 10.06 9.75 4.92
N ALA A 219 8.94 9.26 4.36
CA ALA A 219 8.05 10.03 3.49
C ALA A 219 7.59 11.39 4.07
N PRO A 220 7.26 11.54 5.38
CA PRO A 220 6.91 12.85 5.93
C PRO A 220 8.06 13.86 5.84
N ALA A 221 9.28 13.48 6.23
CA ALA A 221 10.43 14.35 6.16
C ALA A 221 10.83 14.68 4.70
N VAL A 222 10.74 13.69 3.80
CA VAL A 222 10.94 13.92 2.36
C VAL A 222 9.90 14.89 1.80
N ALA A 223 8.66 14.79 2.24
CA ALA A 223 7.60 15.72 1.82
C ALA A 223 7.91 17.16 2.25
N GLU A 224 8.42 17.36 3.47
CA GLU A 224 8.85 18.70 3.95
C GLU A 224 9.99 19.25 3.07
N MET A 225 11.01 18.45 2.77
CA MET A 225 12.12 18.84 1.90
C MET A 225 11.64 19.23 0.48
N ILE A 226 10.72 18.45 -0.09
CA ILE A 226 10.15 18.72 -1.42
C ILE A 226 9.30 20.00 -1.39
N VAL A 227 8.48 20.19 -0.35
CA VAL A 227 7.67 21.41 -0.20
C VAL A 227 8.56 22.65 -0.09
N GLU A 228 9.63 22.60 0.68
CA GLU A 228 10.60 23.69 0.78
C GLU A 228 11.21 24.03 -0.59
N ALA A 229 11.68 23.03 -1.33
CA ALA A 229 12.25 23.22 -2.66
C ALA A 229 11.22 23.77 -3.67
N VAL A 230 9.97 23.29 -3.62
CA VAL A 230 8.87 23.77 -4.47
C VAL A 230 8.51 25.21 -4.13
N LEU A 231 8.42 25.58 -2.85
CA LEU A 231 8.08 26.95 -2.43
C LEU A 231 9.19 27.96 -2.79
N ALA A 232 10.44 27.54 -2.80
CA ALA A 232 11.55 28.36 -3.30
C ALA A 232 11.44 28.64 -4.80
N TYR A 233 10.90 27.72 -5.58
CA TYR A 233 10.69 27.84 -7.02
C TYR A 233 9.35 28.53 -7.39
N CYS A 234 8.27 28.16 -6.71
CA CYS A 234 6.92 28.64 -6.94
C CYS A 234 6.29 29.00 -5.58
N PRO A 235 6.49 30.25 -5.11
CA PRO A 235 5.96 30.70 -3.81
C PRO A 235 4.45 30.56 -3.72
N ALA A 236 3.96 30.04 -2.60
CA ALA A 236 2.53 29.90 -2.32
C ALA A 236 2.24 30.26 -0.85
N ALA A 237 1.05 30.80 -0.61
CA ALA A 237 0.60 31.07 0.75
C ALA A 237 0.05 29.81 1.44
N VAL A 238 0.21 29.76 2.75
CA VAL A 238 -0.41 28.71 3.57
C VAL A 238 -1.92 28.88 3.52
N LYS A 239 -2.65 27.78 3.33
CA LYS A 239 -4.10 27.76 3.28
C LYS A 239 -4.69 28.05 4.66
N ALA A 240 -5.45 29.16 4.79
CA ALA A 240 -5.98 29.64 6.08
C ALA A 240 -7.02 28.68 6.69
N ASP A 241 -7.79 27.96 5.85
CA ASP A 241 -8.85 27.02 6.23
C ASP A 241 -8.42 25.56 6.18
N PHE A 242 -7.11 25.29 6.31
CA PHE A 242 -6.57 23.92 6.25
C PHE A 242 -7.14 23.03 7.37
N LYS A 243 -7.69 21.88 6.96
CA LYS A 243 -8.28 20.87 7.85
C LYS A 243 -7.30 19.70 8.04
N ALA A 244 -6.59 19.67 9.17
CA ALA A 244 -5.62 18.63 9.47
C ALA A 244 -6.26 17.29 9.89
N ALA A 245 -7.41 17.34 10.57
CA ALA A 245 -8.08 16.16 11.10
C ALA A 245 -9.01 15.52 10.06
N LEU A 246 -8.93 14.21 9.94
CA LEU A 246 -9.89 13.41 9.18
C LEU A 246 -11.05 12.95 10.08
N PRO A 247 -12.28 12.84 9.55
CA PRO A 247 -13.36 12.15 10.23
C PRO A 247 -12.96 10.73 10.61
N GLN A 248 -13.12 10.38 11.87
CA GLN A 248 -12.82 9.02 12.33
C GLN A 248 -14.03 8.12 12.12
N ASN A 249 -13.85 7.05 11.36
CA ASN A 249 -14.82 5.97 11.29
C ASN A 249 -14.54 4.96 12.40
N PRO A 250 -15.54 4.54 13.16
CA PRO A 250 -15.35 3.54 14.20
C PRO A 250 -14.91 2.21 13.58
N LEU A 251 -13.91 1.58 14.18
CA LEU A 251 -13.50 0.22 13.84
C LEU A 251 -14.32 -0.75 14.69
N PHE A 252 -15.37 -1.30 14.12
CA PHE A 252 -16.38 -2.09 14.83
C PHE A 252 -15.78 -3.21 15.70
N HIS A 253 -14.77 -3.92 15.19
CA HIS A 253 -14.12 -5.02 15.88
C HIS A 253 -13.29 -4.59 17.13
N ARG A 254 -13.03 -3.29 17.30
CA ARG A 254 -12.29 -2.74 18.46
C ARG A 254 -13.19 -2.21 19.56
N LEU A 255 -14.49 -2.09 19.29
CA LEU A 255 -15.47 -1.57 20.22
C LEU A 255 -15.90 -2.66 21.22
N SER A 256 -16.26 -2.25 22.44
CA SER A 256 -16.95 -3.11 23.39
C SER A 256 -18.33 -3.52 22.87
N HIS A 257 -18.91 -4.60 23.42
CA HIS A 257 -20.25 -5.05 22.98
C HIS A 257 -21.34 -3.99 23.20
N GLU A 258 -21.23 -3.18 24.25
CA GLU A 258 -22.15 -2.07 24.51
C GLU A 258 -22.02 -0.96 23.48
N GLU A 259 -20.79 -0.58 23.10
CA GLU A 259 -20.54 0.40 22.03
C GLU A 259 -21.00 -0.12 20.67
N GLN A 260 -20.78 -1.43 20.40
CA GLN A 260 -21.29 -2.07 19.18
C GLN A 260 -22.80 -2.02 19.11
N ALA A 261 -23.51 -2.32 20.21
CA ALA A 261 -24.97 -2.24 20.27
C ALA A 261 -25.47 -0.83 20.00
N LYS A 262 -24.91 0.19 20.65
CA LYS A 262 -25.25 1.60 20.42
C LYS A 262 -24.99 2.04 18.98
N LEU A 263 -23.93 1.51 18.37
CA LEU A 263 -23.60 1.81 16.97
C LEU A 263 -24.60 1.17 16.00
N ILE A 264 -25.05 -0.07 16.28
CA ILE A 264 -26.06 -0.79 15.51
C ILE A 264 -27.43 -0.09 15.61
N GLU A 265 -27.80 0.42 16.79
CA GLU A 265 -29.03 1.20 16.96
C GLU A 265 -29.03 2.47 16.07
N LYS A 266 -27.89 3.15 15.98
CA LYS A 266 -27.74 4.34 15.12
C LYS A 266 -27.73 3.99 13.63
N ASN A 267 -27.13 2.88 13.26
CA ASN A 267 -27.04 2.42 11.87
C ASN A 267 -26.99 0.89 11.82
N ARG A 268 -28.12 0.27 11.43
CA ARG A 268 -28.30 -1.19 11.36
C ARG A 268 -27.26 -1.90 10.48
N LEU A 269 -26.61 -1.19 9.55
CA LEU A 269 -25.58 -1.77 8.69
C LEU A 269 -24.31 -2.16 9.47
N TYR A 270 -24.09 -1.62 10.67
CA TYR A 270 -23.04 -2.11 11.57
C TYR A 270 -23.36 -3.51 12.15
N GLY A 271 -24.62 -3.92 12.21
CA GLY A 271 -25.00 -5.28 12.57
C GLY A 271 -24.81 -6.32 11.45
N ARG A 272 -24.48 -5.90 10.24
CA ARG A 272 -24.29 -6.79 9.08
C ARG A 272 -22.81 -7.06 8.86
N VAL A 273 -22.26 -8.08 9.52
CA VAL A 273 -20.87 -8.52 9.36
C VAL A 273 -20.69 -9.18 8.00
N ILE A 274 -19.91 -8.56 7.12
CA ILE A 274 -19.61 -9.04 5.76
C ILE A 274 -18.35 -9.93 5.78
N CYS A 275 -17.25 -9.45 6.38
CA CYS A 275 -16.03 -10.24 6.54
C CYS A 275 -15.94 -10.80 7.97
N ARG A 276 -16.16 -12.11 8.13
CA ARG A 276 -16.14 -12.76 9.46
C ARG A 276 -14.73 -12.91 10.01
N CYS A 277 -13.72 -13.13 9.16
CA CYS A 277 -12.33 -13.31 9.60
C CYS A 277 -11.76 -12.05 10.25
N GLU A 278 -12.15 -10.87 9.76
CA GLU A 278 -11.67 -9.56 10.22
C GLU A 278 -12.76 -8.75 10.92
N THR A 279 -13.98 -9.29 11.04
CA THR A 279 -15.15 -8.65 11.67
C THR A 279 -15.44 -7.27 11.07
N VAL A 280 -15.47 -7.20 9.72
CA VAL A 280 -15.78 -5.96 9.00
C VAL A 280 -17.25 -5.94 8.61
N THR A 281 -17.92 -4.84 8.92
CA THR A 281 -19.36 -4.63 8.69
C THR A 281 -19.63 -3.96 7.34
N GLU A 282 -20.89 -4.04 6.89
CA GLU A 282 -21.32 -3.35 5.67
C GLU A 282 -21.19 -1.83 5.79
N ALA A 283 -21.46 -1.27 6.98
CA ALA A 283 -21.31 0.16 7.22
C ALA A 283 -19.86 0.64 7.02
N GLU A 284 -18.87 -0.12 7.50
CA GLU A 284 -17.46 0.20 7.30
C GLU A 284 -17.04 0.13 5.82
N ILE A 285 -17.56 -0.85 5.07
CA ILE A 285 -17.31 -0.97 3.63
C ILE A 285 -17.89 0.22 2.89
N ILE A 286 -19.14 0.60 3.16
CA ILE A 286 -19.80 1.77 2.55
C ILE A 286 -19.03 3.05 2.90
N ALA A 287 -18.63 3.22 4.15
CA ALA A 287 -17.83 4.37 4.56
C ALA A 287 -16.50 4.44 3.78
N ALA A 288 -15.84 3.30 3.55
CA ALA A 288 -14.61 3.24 2.76
C ALA A 288 -14.83 3.56 1.27
N ILE A 289 -16.02 3.27 0.72
CA ILE A 289 -16.37 3.61 -0.67
C ILE A 289 -16.68 5.11 -0.79
N LYS A 290 -17.41 5.68 0.18
CA LYS A 290 -17.89 7.07 0.15
C LYS A 290 -16.88 8.10 0.67
N ALA A 291 -15.78 7.67 1.25
CA ALA A 291 -14.73 8.55 1.75
C ALA A 291 -14.09 9.39 0.61
N PRO A 292 -13.46 10.54 0.92
CA PRO A 292 -12.59 11.22 -0.04
C PRO A 292 -11.56 10.24 -0.63
N CYS A 293 -11.35 10.26 -1.95
CA CYS A 293 -10.62 9.22 -2.69
C CYS A 293 -11.01 7.79 -2.28
N GLY A 294 -12.32 7.52 -2.21
CA GLY A 294 -12.90 6.26 -1.74
C GLY A 294 -12.53 5.04 -2.60
N ALA A 295 -12.82 3.87 -2.05
CA ALA A 295 -12.57 2.60 -2.74
C ALA A 295 -13.49 2.45 -3.96
N LYS A 296 -12.90 2.08 -5.10
CA LYS A 296 -13.62 1.78 -6.35
C LYS A 296 -13.47 0.32 -6.79
N THR A 297 -12.64 -0.47 -6.10
CA THR A 297 -12.31 -1.84 -6.43
C THR A 297 -12.35 -2.72 -5.18
N VAL A 298 -12.40 -4.04 -5.35
CA VAL A 298 -12.41 -4.99 -4.23
C VAL A 298 -11.16 -4.83 -3.37
N ASP A 299 -9.98 -4.69 -3.98
CA ASP A 299 -8.74 -4.46 -3.24
C ASP A 299 -8.65 -3.04 -2.67
N GLY A 300 -9.35 -2.08 -3.27
CA GLY A 300 -9.54 -0.76 -2.68
C GLY A 300 -10.27 -0.82 -1.33
N VAL A 301 -11.35 -1.62 -1.24
CA VAL A 301 -12.05 -1.91 0.01
C VAL A 301 -11.15 -2.68 0.98
N LYS A 302 -10.49 -3.74 0.50
CA LYS A 302 -9.58 -4.58 1.29
C LYS A 302 -8.49 -3.75 1.99
N ARG A 303 -7.84 -2.82 1.27
CA ARG A 303 -6.77 -1.97 1.81
C ARG A 303 -7.26 -0.91 2.80
N ARG A 304 -8.56 -0.60 2.83
CA ARG A 304 -9.16 0.38 3.75
C ARG A 304 -9.82 -0.24 4.97
N THR A 305 -10.39 -1.44 4.80
CA THR A 305 -11.22 -2.07 5.84
C THR A 305 -10.67 -3.40 6.34
N ARG A 306 -9.71 -4.02 5.63
CA ARG A 306 -9.23 -5.40 5.81
C ARG A 306 -10.22 -6.49 5.36
N ALA A 307 -11.40 -6.16 4.82
CA ALA A 307 -12.27 -7.18 4.24
C ALA A 307 -11.53 -7.96 3.13
N GLY A 308 -11.37 -9.27 3.30
CA GLY A 308 -10.60 -10.12 2.40
C GLY A 308 -9.13 -10.38 2.81
N MET A 309 -8.65 -9.82 3.94
CA MET A 309 -7.28 -10.05 4.43
C MET A 309 -7.15 -11.20 5.44
N GLY A 310 -8.25 -11.80 5.86
CA GLY A 310 -8.23 -12.92 6.80
C GLY A 310 -7.94 -14.26 6.12
N ARG A 311 -7.98 -15.35 6.89
CA ARG A 311 -7.57 -16.70 6.47
C ARG A 311 -8.21 -17.22 5.18
N CYS A 312 -9.40 -16.80 4.82
CA CYS A 312 -10.07 -17.22 3.58
C CYS A 312 -9.72 -16.34 2.37
N GLN A 313 -8.92 -15.30 2.53
CA GLN A 313 -8.45 -14.38 1.46
C GLN A 313 -9.56 -13.90 0.52
N GLY A 314 -10.74 -13.57 1.10
CA GLY A 314 -11.90 -13.06 0.36
C GLY A 314 -12.87 -14.13 -0.14
N GLY A 315 -12.59 -15.42 0.03
CA GLY A 315 -13.41 -16.50 -0.48
C GLY A 315 -14.89 -16.43 -0.06
N PHE A 316 -15.19 -15.94 1.15
CA PHE A 316 -16.58 -15.76 1.61
C PHE A 316 -17.09 -14.32 1.46
N CYS A 317 -16.28 -13.32 1.71
CA CYS A 317 -16.73 -11.93 1.68
C CYS A 317 -16.64 -11.30 0.29
N GLY A 318 -15.80 -11.81 -0.61
CA GLY A 318 -15.56 -11.25 -1.94
C GLY A 318 -16.85 -10.98 -2.74
N PRO A 319 -17.72 -11.96 -2.94
CA PRO A 319 -18.98 -11.74 -3.68
C PRO A 319 -19.86 -10.64 -3.07
N ARG A 320 -19.94 -10.58 -1.73
CA ARG A 320 -20.72 -9.53 -1.04
C ARG A 320 -20.09 -8.15 -1.16
N VAL A 321 -18.76 -8.06 -1.04
CA VAL A 321 -18.02 -6.80 -1.24
C VAL A 321 -18.24 -6.30 -2.67
N THR A 322 -18.21 -7.18 -3.67
CA THR A 322 -18.46 -6.84 -5.07
C THR A 322 -19.88 -6.29 -5.27
N GLN A 323 -20.90 -6.94 -4.68
CA GLN A 323 -22.28 -6.46 -4.74
C GLN A 323 -22.47 -5.10 -4.06
N ILE A 324 -21.82 -4.87 -2.91
CA ILE A 324 -21.85 -3.57 -2.22
C ILE A 324 -21.17 -2.50 -3.09
N LEU A 325 -20.02 -2.79 -3.69
CA LEU A 325 -19.33 -1.88 -4.62
C LEU A 325 -20.22 -1.52 -5.80
N ALA A 326 -20.80 -2.52 -6.48
CA ALA A 326 -21.70 -2.31 -7.61
C ALA A 326 -22.86 -1.39 -7.24
N ARG A 327 -23.52 -1.66 -6.11
CA ARG A 327 -24.64 -0.85 -5.60
C ARG A 327 -24.23 0.59 -5.28
N GLU A 328 -23.14 0.79 -4.52
CA GLU A 328 -22.73 2.11 -4.05
C GLU A 328 -22.11 2.97 -5.14
N LEU A 329 -21.51 2.35 -6.17
CA LEU A 329 -20.96 3.04 -7.34
C LEU A 329 -21.97 3.21 -8.48
N GLY A 330 -23.13 2.51 -8.43
CA GLY A 330 -24.13 2.55 -9.49
C GLY A 330 -23.67 1.89 -10.79
N ILE A 331 -22.84 0.84 -10.71
CA ILE A 331 -22.32 0.09 -11.86
C ILE A 331 -22.78 -1.36 -11.83
N PRO A 332 -22.87 -2.06 -12.97
CA PRO A 332 -23.12 -3.50 -13.03
C PRO A 332 -22.04 -4.31 -12.28
N VAL A 333 -22.44 -5.46 -11.72
CA VAL A 333 -21.50 -6.34 -11.00
C VAL A 333 -20.30 -6.77 -11.86
N PRO A 334 -20.45 -7.11 -13.16
CA PRO A 334 -19.31 -7.44 -14.02
C PRO A 334 -18.28 -6.31 -14.23
N GLU A 335 -18.68 -5.05 -14.05
CA GLU A 335 -17.80 -3.89 -14.16
C GLU A 335 -16.97 -3.64 -12.89
N VAL A 336 -17.28 -4.32 -11.80
CA VAL A 336 -16.48 -4.20 -10.57
C VAL A 336 -15.15 -4.91 -10.75
N LEU A 337 -14.08 -4.15 -10.64
CA LEU A 337 -12.72 -4.66 -10.81
C LEU A 337 -12.15 -5.19 -9.48
N LYS A 338 -11.23 -6.16 -9.60
CA LYS A 338 -10.44 -6.64 -8.47
C LYS A 338 -9.49 -5.54 -7.97
N GLU A 339 -8.72 -4.93 -8.87
CA GLU A 339 -7.70 -3.94 -8.53
C GLU A 339 -7.52 -2.88 -9.64
N ARG A 340 -6.96 -3.23 -10.79
CA ARG A 340 -6.61 -2.35 -11.92
C ARG A 340 -7.52 -2.59 -13.12
N ALA A 341 -7.40 -1.76 -14.14
CA ALA A 341 -8.33 -1.67 -15.27
C ALA A 341 -8.61 -2.98 -16.03
N ASP A 342 -7.71 -3.96 -15.97
CA ASP A 342 -7.83 -5.26 -16.63
C ASP A 342 -8.17 -6.42 -15.68
N SER A 343 -8.41 -6.13 -14.40
CA SER A 343 -8.62 -7.15 -13.36
C SER A 343 -10.10 -7.46 -13.14
N HIS A 344 -10.80 -7.90 -14.19
CA HIS A 344 -12.19 -8.32 -14.11
C HIS A 344 -12.35 -9.58 -13.26
N LEU A 345 -13.39 -9.61 -12.41
CA LEU A 345 -13.75 -10.78 -11.61
C LEU A 345 -14.75 -11.67 -12.33
N PHE A 346 -15.54 -11.11 -13.23
CA PHE A 346 -16.59 -11.79 -13.98
C PHE A 346 -16.45 -11.45 -15.47
N TYR A 347 -16.68 -12.45 -16.31
CA TYR A 347 -16.76 -12.29 -17.76
C TYR A 347 -18.17 -12.70 -18.19
N GLU A 348 -18.87 -11.87 -18.92
CA GLU A 348 -20.27 -12.07 -19.35
C GLU A 348 -20.51 -13.39 -20.10
N LYS A 349 -19.50 -13.95 -20.72
CA LYS A 349 -19.62 -15.18 -21.54
C LYS A 349 -19.85 -16.48 -20.78
N ASN A 350 -19.82 -16.49 -19.45
CA ASN A 350 -20.05 -17.72 -18.66
C ASN A 350 -21.51 -17.94 -18.27
N TYR A 351 -22.40 -17.03 -18.63
CA TYR A 351 -23.85 -17.25 -18.63
C TYR A 351 -24.28 -17.30 -20.09
N ALA A 352 -24.01 -18.43 -20.76
CA ALA A 352 -24.74 -18.74 -21.98
C ALA A 352 -26.22 -18.75 -21.60
N ASP A 353 -27.00 -17.98 -22.33
CA ASP A 353 -28.46 -18.01 -22.23
C ASP A 353 -28.95 -19.47 -22.33
N GLU A 354 -29.31 -20.06 -21.20
CA GLU A 354 -30.12 -21.26 -21.17
C GLU A 354 -31.62 -20.91 -21.47
N GLY A 355 -31.82 -20.08 -22.46
CA GLY A 355 -33.09 -19.48 -22.80
C GLY A 355 -33.44 -19.52 -24.27
N GLU A 356 -32.96 -20.52 -25.03
CA GLU A 356 -33.52 -20.90 -26.34
C GLU A 356 -33.23 -22.39 -26.62
N ALA A 357 -34.07 -23.26 -26.07
CA ALA A 357 -34.31 -24.63 -26.57
C ALA A 357 -35.78 -24.99 -26.40
#